data_619a8830a05959102bb53d985f276cb0
#
_entry.id   619a8830a05959102bb53d985f276cb0
#
_cell.length_a   1.000
_cell.length_b   1.000
_cell.length_c   1.000
_cell.angle_alpha   90.00
_cell.angle_beta   90.00
_cell.angle_gamma   90.00
#
_symmetry.space_group_name_H-M   'P 1'
#
loop_
_entity.id
_entity.type
_entity.pdbx_description
1 polymer ?
#
loop_
_entity_poly.entity_id
_entity_poly.type
_entity_poly.pdbx_seq_one_letter_code
_entity_poly.pdbx_strand_id
1 'polypeptide(L)'
;MFKKTLAAVAVLGAFAGSAFAANVTMYGIVDTGLGFTSKDKGYGEEVNTFNMRSGQNSAARLGLKGEEDLGNGVKVGFVLENGFDTDDGELGNDGRLFGREALLYINGGFGELGMGRQGELASGNGRYGLFGGKVSPFSTGWSDIGGHKYVMGAGFDRMDNTVTYKTPTFAGFNLLAQYSFDKNVKKDDNDDEADGVQHGREGSAEADRQYALGATFAAGDLYLAGIVTQTNKQSVNADGTSLGEQDDPLTVSLGGNYNFGVAKLYVATQYFKDSDLAVAAVQAEQKTGKYNGYGLSVGVDVPAFGGTAKALVAYMDAEDQAGKKNKAGEFGYHDMQRYVFSVGYEYPLSKRTFVYGGAGYYMDSYDRQYDKGYDDKGSVAAVNAGLVHKF
;
A
#
# COMPACT_ATOMS: atom_id res chain seq x y z
N MET A 1 -27.89 7.28 10.42
CA MET A 1 -27.38 5.93 10.11
C MET A 1 -28.20 5.17 9.07
N PHE A 2 -29.52 5.09 9.16
CA PHE A 2 -30.38 4.34 8.21
C PHE A 2 -30.33 4.75 6.73
N LYS A 3 -29.94 5.98 6.39
CA LYS A 3 -29.93 6.46 5.00
C LYS A 3 -28.77 5.91 4.16
N LYS A 4 -27.63 5.54 4.78
CA LYS A 4 -26.45 5.01 4.06
C LYS A 4 -26.59 3.53 3.72
N THR A 5 -27.29 2.76 4.56
CA THR A 5 -27.55 1.32 4.34
C THR A 5 -28.55 1.07 3.21
N LEU A 6 -29.55 1.95 3.05
CA LEU A 6 -30.55 1.83 1.98
C LEU A 6 -29.93 2.06 0.58
N ALA A 7 -28.92 2.89 0.47
CA ALA A 7 -28.24 3.18 -0.79
C ALA A 7 -27.45 1.94 -1.30
N ALA A 8 -26.81 1.19 -0.41
CA ALA A 8 -26.06 -0.02 -0.77
C ALA A 8 -26.98 -1.14 -1.30
N VAL A 9 -28.15 -1.32 -0.67
CA VAL A 9 -29.15 -2.33 -1.10
C VAL A 9 -29.84 -1.91 -2.42
N ALA A 10 -30.09 -0.62 -2.64
CA ALA A 10 -30.69 -0.12 -3.87
C ALA A 10 -29.75 -0.28 -5.09
N VAL A 11 -28.44 -0.13 -4.90
CA VAL A 11 -27.44 -0.34 -5.95
C VAL A 11 -27.39 -1.82 -6.37
N LEU A 12 -27.41 -2.76 -5.41
CA LEU A 12 -27.45 -4.20 -5.71
C LEU A 12 -28.74 -4.63 -6.42
N GLY A 13 -29.88 -4.01 -6.12
CA GLY A 13 -31.16 -4.30 -6.77
C GLY A 13 -31.30 -3.76 -8.18
N ALA A 14 -30.64 -2.66 -8.52
CA ALA A 14 -30.67 -2.05 -9.84
C ALA A 14 -29.90 -2.87 -10.91
N PHE A 15 -28.94 -3.67 -10.52
CA PHE A 15 -28.17 -4.53 -11.43
C PHE A 15 -28.88 -5.83 -11.81
N ALA A 16 -29.98 -6.20 -11.14
CA ALA A 16 -30.73 -7.42 -11.46
C ALA A 16 -31.68 -7.30 -12.67
N GLY A 17 -31.82 -6.12 -13.27
CA GLY A 17 -32.88 -5.79 -14.23
C GLY A 17 -32.49 -5.50 -15.66
N SER A 18 -31.19 -5.48 -16.05
CA SER A 18 -30.81 -5.12 -17.43
C SER A 18 -29.88 -6.16 -18.08
N ALA A 19 -30.48 -7.06 -18.85
CA ALA A 19 -29.82 -8.12 -19.61
C ALA A 19 -29.07 -7.64 -20.88
N PHE A 20 -28.62 -6.39 -20.94
CA PHE A 20 -27.86 -5.82 -22.06
C PHE A 20 -26.60 -5.05 -21.65
N ALA A 21 -26.21 -5.13 -20.40
CA ALA A 21 -24.96 -4.50 -19.98
C ALA A 21 -23.80 -5.48 -20.06
N ALA A 22 -22.64 -4.96 -20.46
CA ALA A 22 -21.32 -5.51 -20.25
C ALA A 22 -21.27 -6.62 -19.18
N ASN A 23 -20.48 -7.66 -19.40
CA ASN A 23 -20.31 -8.77 -18.45
C ASN A 23 -19.86 -8.24 -17.07
N VAL A 24 -20.82 -7.87 -16.24
CA VAL A 24 -20.53 -7.43 -14.86
C VAL A 24 -20.24 -8.66 -14.02
N THR A 25 -19.06 -8.68 -13.41
CA THR A 25 -18.63 -9.73 -12.50
C THR A 25 -18.55 -9.17 -11.08
N MET A 26 -19.20 -9.82 -10.14
CA MET A 26 -18.98 -9.65 -8.71
C MET A 26 -17.85 -10.58 -8.29
N TYR A 27 -16.93 -10.07 -7.49
CA TYR A 27 -15.80 -10.84 -6.95
C TYR A 27 -15.45 -10.35 -5.55
N GLY A 28 -14.70 -11.16 -4.81
CA GLY A 28 -14.27 -10.74 -3.49
C GLY A 28 -13.28 -11.69 -2.83
N ILE A 29 -12.82 -11.24 -1.67
CA ILE A 29 -11.94 -11.98 -0.77
C ILE A 29 -12.46 -11.79 0.65
N VAL A 30 -12.61 -12.89 1.37
CA VAL A 30 -12.82 -12.92 2.82
C VAL A 30 -11.58 -13.54 3.44
N ASP A 31 -10.94 -12.82 4.34
CA ASP A 31 -9.76 -13.27 5.10
C ASP A 31 -9.98 -12.97 6.57
N THR A 32 -10.01 -14.00 7.38
CA THR A 32 -10.19 -13.89 8.84
C THR A 32 -9.20 -14.81 9.52
N GLY A 33 -8.58 -14.33 10.59
CA GLY A 33 -7.60 -15.09 11.32
C GLY A 33 -7.36 -14.57 12.73
N LEU A 34 -6.43 -15.21 13.42
CA LEU A 34 -5.94 -14.82 14.73
C LEU A 34 -4.52 -14.28 14.59
N GLY A 35 -4.21 -13.24 15.35
CA GLY A 35 -2.90 -12.63 15.39
C GLY A 35 -2.43 -12.39 16.81
N PHE A 36 -1.16 -12.66 17.04
CA PHE A 36 -0.43 -12.26 18.25
C PHE A 36 0.66 -11.27 17.83
N THR A 37 0.80 -10.19 18.58
CA THR A 37 1.87 -9.20 18.38
C THR A 37 2.43 -8.80 19.73
N SER A 38 3.75 -8.83 19.87
CA SER A 38 4.50 -8.23 20.96
C SER A 38 5.29 -7.05 20.41
N LYS A 39 5.01 -5.86 20.90
CA LYS A 39 5.70 -4.62 20.56
C LYS A 39 6.49 -4.12 21.76
N ASP A 40 7.81 -4.10 21.63
CA ASP A 40 8.73 -3.52 22.60
C ASP A 40 9.20 -2.15 22.08
N LYS A 41 8.84 -1.09 22.78
CA LYS A 41 9.24 0.28 22.43
C LYS A 41 10.61 0.68 23.01
N GLY A 42 11.26 -0.20 23.78
CA GLY A 42 12.58 0.04 24.35
C GLY A 42 12.62 0.94 25.60
N TYR A 43 11.47 1.29 26.18
CA TYR A 43 11.40 2.11 27.43
C TYR A 43 10.85 1.30 28.61
N GLY A 44 10.90 -0.03 28.53
CA GLY A 44 10.18 -0.87 29.46
C GLY A 44 8.67 -0.94 29.17
N GLU A 45 8.21 -0.38 28.06
CA GLU A 45 6.85 -0.51 27.56
C GLU A 45 6.77 -1.66 26.54
N GLU A 46 6.37 -2.83 27.00
CA GLU A 46 6.00 -3.94 26.13
C GLU A 46 4.48 -4.05 26.05
N VAL A 47 3.96 -4.06 24.81
CA VAL A 47 2.53 -4.21 24.53
C VAL A 47 2.30 -5.53 23.81
N ASN A 48 1.58 -6.43 24.46
CA ASN A 48 1.18 -7.71 23.90
C ASN A 48 -0.30 -7.69 23.52
N THR A 49 -0.62 -8.06 22.28
CA THR A 49 -1.99 -8.18 21.79
C THR A 49 -2.25 -9.54 21.19
N PHE A 50 -3.41 -10.13 21.52
CA PHE A 50 -3.93 -11.34 20.86
C PHE A 50 -5.39 -11.10 20.52
N ASN A 51 -5.70 -11.11 19.22
CA ASN A 51 -7.04 -10.78 18.74
C ASN A 51 -7.39 -11.50 17.43
N MET A 52 -8.69 -11.51 17.13
CA MET A 52 -9.17 -11.80 15.79
C MET A 52 -8.87 -10.61 14.89
N ARG A 53 -8.50 -10.85 13.65
CA ARG A 53 -8.15 -9.82 12.68
C ARG A 53 -8.66 -10.14 11.29
N SER A 54 -9.12 -9.11 10.60
CA SER A 54 -9.44 -9.15 9.19
C SER A 54 -8.21 -8.97 8.32
N GLY A 55 -8.19 -9.62 7.15
CA GLY A 55 -7.30 -9.27 6.05
C GLY A 55 -5.81 -9.40 6.32
N GLN A 56 -5.37 -10.28 7.21
CA GLN A 56 -3.96 -10.39 7.58
C GLN A 56 -3.06 -10.81 6.41
N ASN A 57 -3.51 -11.76 5.58
CA ASN A 57 -2.81 -12.17 4.36
C ASN A 57 -3.25 -11.33 3.16
N SER A 58 -4.57 -11.16 3.01
CA SER A 58 -5.20 -10.51 1.86
C SER A 58 -6.37 -9.66 2.33
N ALA A 59 -6.23 -8.33 2.36
CA ALA A 59 -7.29 -7.43 2.81
C ALA A 59 -8.66 -7.80 2.22
N ALA A 60 -9.66 -8.00 3.08
CA ALA A 60 -10.99 -8.40 2.70
C ALA A 60 -11.65 -7.33 1.82
N ARG A 61 -12.39 -7.79 0.80
CA ARG A 61 -12.95 -6.90 -0.22
C ARG A 61 -14.15 -7.51 -0.94
N LEU A 62 -15.00 -6.63 -1.44
CA LEU A 62 -16.06 -6.91 -2.39
C LEU A 62 -15.92 -5.97 -3.58
N GLY A 63 -15.94 -6.48 -4.80
CA GLY A 63 -15.78 -5.68 -5.99
C GLY A 63 -16.79 -6.02 -7.08
N LEU A 64 -17.08 -5.01 -7.89
CA LEU A 64 -17.81 -5.12 -9.15
C LEU A 64 -16.88 -4.65 -10.26
N LYS A 65 -16.80 -5.40 -11.35
CA LYS A 65 -16.08 -5.00 -12.56
C LYS A 65 -16.90 -5.36 -13.80
N GLY A 66 -16.79 -4.52 -14.81
CA GLY A 66 -17.44 -4.76 -16.09
C GLY A 66 -16.63 -4.22 -17.24
N GLU A 67 -16.83 -4.76 -18.44
CA GLU A 67 -16.17 -4.30 -19.65
C GLU A 67 -17.15 -4.39 -20.81
N GLU A 68 -17.20 -3.37 -21.68
CA GLU A 68 -17.97 -3.29 -22.88
C GLU A 68 -17.05 -3.13 -24.10
N ASP A 69 -17.28 -3.89 -25.14
CA ASP A 69 -16.58 -3.79 -26.41
C ASP A 69 -17.27 -2.73 -27.28
N LEU A 70 -16.57 -1.65 -27.58
CA LEU A 70 -17.05 -0.54 -28.40
C LEU A 70 -16.81 -0.79 -29.91
N GLY A 71 -16.23 -1.94 -30.28
CA GLY A 71 -15.80 -2.26 -31.62
C GLY A 71 -14.40 -1.72 -31.95
N ASN A 72 -13.87 -2.15 -33.10
CA ASN A 72 -12.54 -1.76 -33.58
C ASN A 72 -11.38 -1.99 -32.59
N GLY A 73 -11.53 -2.95 -31.67
CA GLY A 73 -10.54 -3.27 -30.65
C GLY A 73 -10.49 -2.28 -29.48
N VAL A 74 -11.48 -1.40 -29.37
CA VAL A 74 -11.62 -0.45 -28.26
C VAL A 74 -12.61 -0.97 -27.25
N LYS A 75 -12.27 -0.93 -25.99
CA LYS A 75 -13.11 -1.35 -24.87
C LYS A 75 -13.15 -0.29 -23.79
N VAL A 76 -14.28 -0.15 -23.14
CA VAL A 76 -14.45 0.62 -21.92
C VAL A 76 -14.78 -0.30 -20.76
N GLY A 77 -14.24 -0.03 -19.58
CA GLY A 77 -14.53 -0.85 -18.42
C GLY A 77 -14.42 -0.06 -17.13
N PHE A 78 -14.93 -0.66 -16.06
CA PHE A 78 -14.89 -0.09 -14.72
C PHE A 78 -14.48 -1.13 -13.67
N VAL A 79 -13.96 -0.64 -12.56
CA VAL A 79 -13.74 -1.39 -11.32
C VAL A 79 -14.23 -0.55 -10.15
N LEU A 80 -15.10 -1.13 -9.31
CA LEU A 80 -15.58 -0.55 -8.08
C LEU A 80 -15.28 -1.56 -6.96
N GLU A 81 -14.31 -1.27 -6.08
CA GLU A 81 -13.86 -2.19 -5.03
C GLU A 81 -14.00 -1.55 -3.65
N ASN A 82 -14.79 -2.21 -2.79
CA ASN A 82 -14.97 -1.89 -1.39
C ASN A 82 -13.97 -2.71 -0.54
N GLY A 83 -13.45 -2.13 0.54
CA GLY A 83 -12.77 -2.85 1.61
C GLY A 83 -13.64 -2.92 2.85
N PHE A 84 -13.61 -4.03 3.55
CA PHE A 84 -14.32 -4.21 4.81
C PHE A 84 -13.52 -5.08 5.78
N ASP A 85 -13.85 -5.01 7.04
CA ASP A 85 -13.25 -5.82 8.08
C ASP A 85 -14.19 -6.98 8.44
N THR A 86 -13.65 -8.21 8.53
CA THR A 86 -14.42 -9.43 8.70
C THR A 86 -14.68 -9.77 10.16
N ASP A 87 -13.95 -9.16 11.08
CA ASP A 87 -14.05 -9.37 12.52
C ASP A 87 -15.16 -8.52 13.16
N ASP A 88 -15.48 -7.35 12.60
CA ASP A 88 -16.51 -6.44 13.12
C ASP A 88 -17.54 -5.97 12.06
N GLY A 89 -17.25 -6.18 10.76
CA GLY A 89 -18.14 -5.82 9.65
C GLY A 89 -18.05 -4.34 9.24
N GLU A 90 -17.09 -3.59 9.72
CA GLU A 90 -16.93 -2.18 9.38
C GLU A 90 -16.36 -1.98 7.95
N LEU A 91 -16.62 -0.79 7.40
CA LEU A 91 -16.04 -0.39 6.11
C LEU A 91 -14.59 0.01 6.33
N GLY A 92 -13.69 -0.63 5.61
CA GLY A 92 -12.29 -0.24 5.53
C GLY A 92 -12.06 1.06 4.73
N ASN A 93 -10.79 1.48 4.63
CA ASN A 93 -10.38 2.65 3.84
C ASN A 93 -11.13 3.94 4.23
N ASP A 94 -11.13 4.27 5.52
CA ASP A 94 -11.75 5.46 6.12
C ASP A 94 -13.29 5.52 5.90
N GLY A 95 -13.95 4.36 5.90
CA GLY A 95 -15.39 4.23 5.70
C GLY A 95 -15.86 4.62 4.29
N ARG A 96 -14.99 4.60 3.28
CA ARG A 96 -15.34 4.87 1.88
C ARG A 96 -16.03 3.66 1.26
N LEU A 97 -17.16 3.85 0.56
CA LEU A 97 -17.87 2.77 -0.13
C LEU A 97 -17.01 2.05 -1.16
N PHE A 98 -16.25 2.76 -1.97
CA PHE A 98 -15.29 2.19 -2.94
C PHE A 98 -13.88 2.68 -2.65
N GLY A 99 -13.46 2.53 -1.39
CA GLY A 99 -12.21 3.05 -0.89
C GLY A 99 -10.96 2.35 -1.44
N ARG A 100 -11.10 1.15 -2.03
CA ARG A 100 -9.97 0.41 -2.58
C ARG A 100 -9.69 0.77 -4.03
N GLU A 101 -10.73 0.86 -4.86
CA GLU A 101 -10.64 1.29 -6.26
C GLU A 101 -12.01 1.78 -6.73
N ALA A 102 -12.04 2.91 -7.42
CA ALA A 102 -13.21 3.43 -8.12
C ALA A 102 -12.71 3.98 -9.46
N LEU A 103 -12.69 3.13 -10.48
CA LEU A 103 -11.98 3.35 -11.74
C LEU A 103 -12.90 3.17 -12.94
N LEU A 104 -12.86 4.13 -13.85
CA LEU A 104 -13.29 3.98 -15.25
C LEU A 104 -12.05 3.97 -16.14
N TYR A 105 -11.99 3.07 -17.12
CA TYR A 105 -10.88 3.00 -18.07
C TYR A 105 -11.35 2.73 -19.49
N ILE A 106 -10.53 3.17 -20.45
CA ILE A 106 -10.66 2.83 -21.87
C ILE A 106 -9.34 2.24 -22.34
N ASN A 107 -9.40 1.13 -23.07
CA ASN A 107 -8.23 0.48 -23.65
C ASN A 107 -8.42 0.18 -25.14
N GLY A 108 -7.31 0.05 -25.85
CA GLY A 108 -7.29 -0.24 -27.27
C GLY A 108 -5.87 -0.37 -27.81
N GLY A 109 -5.70 -0.31 -29.13
CA GLY A 109 -4.39 -0.32 -29.77
C GLY A 109 -3.48 0.82 -29.35
N PHE A 110 -4.03 1.89 -28.80
CA PHE A 110 -3.30 3.04 -28.24
C PHE A 110 -2.79 2.83 -26.79
N GLY A 111 -3.12 1.71 -26.15
CA GLY A 111 -2.85 1.48 -24.74
C GLY A 111 -4.10 1.64 -23.88
N GLU A 112 -3.94 2.02 -22.63
CA GLU A 112 -5.01 2.13 -21.65
C GLU A 112 -4.93 3.46 -20.89
N LEU A 113 -6.07 4.13 -20.77
CA LEU A 113 -6.25 5.34 -19.96
C LEU A 113 -7.29 5.06 -18.88
N GLY A 114 -6.93 5.23 -17.63
CA GLY A 114 -7.83 5.05 -16.49
C GLY A 114 -7.93 6.29 -15.63
N MET A 115 -9.12 6.56 -15.10
CA MET A 115 -9.43 7.75 -14.29
C MET A 115 -10.25 7.36 -13.07
N GLY A 116 -9.94 7.96 -11.91
CA GLY A 116 -10.65 7.75 -10.66
C GLY A 116 -9.72 7.49 -9.47
N ARG A 117 -10.27 6.85 -8.42
CA ARG A 117 -9.48 6.45 -7.24
C ARG A 117 -8.73 5.16 -7.54
N GLN A 118 -7.40 5.19 -7.36
CA GLN A 118 -6.49 4.11 -7.78
C GLN A 118 -5.36 3.93 -6.76
N GLY A 119 -4.67 2.78 -6.83
CA GLY A 119 -3.41 2.57 -6.12
C GLY A 119 -2.25 3.35 -6.76
N GLU A 120 -1.31 3.77 -5.94
CA GLU A 120 -0.01 4.28 -6.42
C GLU A 120 0.74 3.20 -7.20
N LEU A 121 1.59 3.58 -8.18
CA LEU A 121 2.30 2.61 -9.02
C LEU A 121 3.21 1.68 -8.21
N ALA A 122 3.86 2.15 -7.15
CA ALA A 122 4.70 1.33 -6.30
C ALA A 122 3.90 0.41 -5.35
N SER A 123 2.59 0.58 -5.26
CA SER A 123 1.73 -0.30 -4.49
C SER A 123 1.45 -1.62 -5.20
N GLY A 124 0.95 -2.60 -4.46
CA GLY A 124 0.33 -3.81 -5.03
C GLY A 124 -1.16 -3.68 -5.23
N ASN A 125 -1.70 -2.45 -5.17
CA ASN A 125 -3.12 -2.17 -5.12
C ASN A 125 -3.70 -1.87 -6.50
N GLY A 126 -4.90 -2.39 -6.76
CA GLY A 126 -5.69 -2.06 -7.93
C GLY A 126 -5.06 -2.49 -9.26
N ARG A 127 -5.60 -1.90 -10.33
CA ARG A 127 -5.27 -2.26 -11.72
C ARG A 127 -3.85 -1.90 -12.14
N TYR A 128 -3.30 -0.81 -11.60
CA TYR A 128 -2.01 -0.24 -12.05
C TYR A 128 -0.85 -0.47 -11.09
N GLY A 129 -1.07 -1.08 -9.93
CA GLY A 129 0.01 -1.39 -8.97
C GLY A 129 1.05 -2.36 -9.56
N LEU A 130 2.32 -1.96 -9.47
CA LEU A 130 3.44 -2.69 -10.10
C LEU A 130 4.22 -3.58 -9.11
N PHE A 131 4.08 -3.34 -7.82
CA PHE A 131 4.77 -4.07 -6.75
C PHE A 131 3.86 -5.11 -6.06
N GLY A 132 3.82 -5.14 -4.74
CA GLY A 132 3.06 -6.12 -3.98
C GLY A 132 3.57 -7.56 -4.17
N GLY A 133 2.68 -8.50 -4.48
CA GLY A 133 3.03 -9.91 -4.72
C GLY A 133 3.89 -10.17 -5.96
N LYS A 134 4.19 -9.14 -6.75
CA LYS A 134 5.13 -9.24 -7.87
C LYS A 134 6.59 -9.06 -7.44
N VAL A 135 6.85 -8.48 -6.27
CA VAL A 135 8.20 -8.18 -5.80
C VAL A 135 8.48 -8.68 -4.37
N SER A 136 7.51 -9.36 -3.75
CA SER A 136 7.64 -9.91 -2.40
C SER A 136 6.73 -11.11 -2.19
N PRO A 137 7.22 -12.19 -1.54
CA PRO A 137 6.41 -13.36 -1.19
C PRO A 137 5.28 -13.04 -0.19
N PHE A 138 5.43 -11.97 0.59
CA PHE A 138 4.44 -11.47 1.54
C PHE A 138 3.61 -10.30 1.00
N SER A 139 3.67 -10.02 -0.31
CA SER A 139 3.05 -8.84 -0.91
C SER A 139 3.51 -7.57 -0.18
N THR A 140 2.60 -6.69 0.23
CA THR A 140 2.93 -5.50 1.04
C THR A 140 3.19 -5.81 2.52
N GLY A 141 3.02 -7.05 2.94
CA GLY A 141 3.14 -7.54 4.31
C GLY A 141 1.87 -8.27 4.73
N TRP A 142 2.01 -9.34 5.50
CA TRP A 142 0.91 -10.05 6.13
C TRP A 142 0.66 -9.44 7.50
N SER A 143 -0.05 -8.30 7.55
CA SER A 143 -0.13 -7.49 8.76
C SER A 143 1.27 -7.27 9.36
N ASP A 144 1.51 -7.58 10.61
CA ASP A 144 2.76 -7.33 11.31
C ASP A 144 3.89 -8.36 11.03
N ILE A 145 3.66 -9.34 10.14
CA ILE A 145 4.69 -10.33 9.77
C ILE A 145 5.85 -9.68 9.01
N GLY A 146 5.58 -8.65 8.22
CA GLY A 146 6.59 -7.96 7.45
C GLY A 146 6.52 -8.30 5.96
N GLY A 147 7.19 -7.48 5.17
CA GLY A 147 7.25 -7.54 3.71
C GLY A 147 8.12 -6.41 3.17
N HIS A 148 8.27 -6.28 1.86
CA HIS A 148 9.11 -5.24 1.27
C HIS A 148 8.73 -3.82 1.72
N LYS A 149 7.44 -3.55 1.93
CA LYS A 149 6.94 -2.26 2.40
C LYS A 149 7.58 -1.80 3.72
N TYR A 150 8.00 -2.74 4.57
CA TYR A 150 8.54 -2.43 5.90
C TYR A 150 9.88 -1.68 5.86
N VAL A 151 10.59 -1.74 4.74
CA VAL A 151 11.89 -1.10 4.54
C VAL A 151 11.86 -0.03 3.44
N MET A 152 10.71 0.57 3.21
CA MET A 152 10.51 1.57 2.17
C MET A 152 9.84 2.82 2.73
N GLY A 153 10.03 3.93 2.03
CA GLY A 153 9.30 5.17 2.24
C GLY A 153 7.87 5.10 1.67
N ALA A 154 7.34 6.21 1.20
CA ALA A 154 6.00 6.32 0.62
C ALA A 154 5.81 5.51 -0.68
N GLY A 155 4.60 5.51 -1.22
CA GLY A 155 4.29 4.91 -2.52
C GLY A 155 3.35 3.70 -2.44
N PHE A 156 2.74 3.45 -1.29
CA PHE A 156 1.93 2.25 -1.04
C PHE A 156 0.44 2.53 -0.81
N ASP A 157 0.02 3.77 -0.95
CA ASP A 157 -1.34 4.19 -0.68
C ASP A 157 -2.24 4.14 -1.93
N ARG A 158 -3.42 4.67 -1.79
CA ARG A 158 -4.38 4.93 -2.86
C ARG A 158 -4.60 6.42 -2.97
N MET A 159 -4.78 6.88 -4.19
CA MET A 159 -4.95 8.29 -4.48
C MET A 159 -6.32 8.55 -5.10
N ASP A 160 -6.90 9.67 -4.71
CA ASP A 160 -8.08 10.24 -5.34
C ASP A 160 -7.68 10.98 -6.63
N ASN A 161 -8.65 11.34 -7.46
CA ASN A 161 -8.51 12.23 -8.61
C ASN A 161 -7.31 11.89 -9.50
N THR A 162 -7.13 10.60 -9.79
CA THR A 162 -5.94 10.09 -10.47
C THR A 162 -6.23 9.69 -11.90
N VAL A 163 -5.34 10.09 -12.80
CA VAL A 163 -5.28 9.65 -14.19
C VAL A 163 -4.03 8.79 -14.37
N THR A 164 -4.19 7.62 -14.99
CA THR A 164 -3.08 6.73 -15.33
C THR A 164 -3.15 6.35 -16.80
N TYR A 165 -2.05 6.53 -17.52
CA TYR A 165 -1.87 5.99 -18.86
C TYR A 165 -0.86 4.84 -18.83
N LYS A 166 -1.19 3.76 -19.55
CA LYS A 166 -0.31 2.61 -19.77
C LYS A 166 -0.19 2.33 -21.25
N THR A 167 1.03 2.24 -21.76
CA THR A 167 1.29 1.91 -23.16
C THR A 167 0.81 0.51 -23.54
N PRO A 168 0.59 0.21 -24.81
CA PRO A 168 0.58 -1.18 -25.29
C PRO A 168 1.88 -1.88 -24.89
N THR A 169 1.83 -3.21 -24.77
CA THR A 169 3.04 -4.00 -24.52
C THR A 169 3.88 -4.08 -25.79
N PHE A 170 5.13 -3.68 -25.69
CA PHE A 170 6.11 -3.77 -26.79
C PHE A 170 7.34 -4.56 -26.34
N ALA A 171 7.63 -5.69 -26.99
CA ALA A 171 8.76 -6.57 -26.67
C ALA A 171 8.89 -6.89 -25.16
N GLY A 172 7.77 -7.10 -24.48
CA GLY A 172 7.71 -7.35 -23.02
C GLY A 172 7.71 -6.10 -22.15
N PHE A 173 7.89 -4.90 -22.71
CA PHE A 173 7.87 -3.64 -21.97
C PHE A 173 6.49 -2.99 -21.96
N ASN A 174 6.16 -2.35 -20.82
CA ASN A 174 5.12 -1.33 -20.71
C ASN A 174 5.68 -0.11 -19.99
N LEU A 175 5.24 1.08 -20.40
CA LEU A 175 5.47 2.33 -19.68
C LEU A 175 4.14 2.80 -19.08
N LEU A 176 4.22 3.39 -17.89
CA LEU A 176 3.07 3.97 -17.19
C LEU A 176 3.40 5.40 -16.79
N ALA A 177 2.42 6.29 -16.93
CA ALA A 177 2.45 7.62 -16.36
C ALA A 177 1.20 7.81 -15.51
N GLN A 178 1.36 8.29 -14.28
CA GLN A 178 0.27 8.49 -13.33
C GLN A 178 0.36 9.90 -12.74
N TYR A 179 -0.77 10.56 -12.66
CA TYR A 179 -0.91 11.87 -12.06
C TYR A 179 -2.15 11.94 -11.20
N SER A 180 -2.02 12.44 -9.97
CA SER A 180 -3.13 12.78 -9.09
C SER A 180 -3.24 14.29 -8.94
N PHE A 181 -4.44 14.82 -9.18
CA PHE A 181 -4.76 16.24 -9.03
C PHE A 181 -4.86 16.64 -7.55
N ASP A 182 -5.21 15.66 -6.70
CA ASP A 182 -5.27 15.75 -5.26
C ASP A 182 -5.30 14.32 -4.67
N LYS A 183 -4.31 14.00 -3.85
CA LYS A 183 -4.12 12.62 -3.37
C LYS A 183 -5.21 12.13 -2.42
N ASN A 184 -5.83 13.02 -1.63
CA ASN A 184 -6.72 12.61 -0.57
C ASN A 184 -7.78 13.67 -0.21
N VAL A 185 -8.79 13.80 -1.06
CA VAL A 185 -9.92 14.75 -0.88
C VAL A 185 -10.67 14.58 0.45
N LYS A 186 -10.75 13.34 0.98
CA LYS A 186 -11.45 13.11 2.25
C LYS A 186 -10.74 13.72 3.47
N LYS A 187 -9.42 13.89 3.36
CA LYS A 187 -8.66 14.59 4.40
C LYS A 187 -9.00 16.08 4.41
N ASP A 188 -9.30 16.63 3.23
CA ASP A 188 -9.69 18.04 3.08
C ASP A 188 -11.08 18.33 3.64
N ASP A 189 -12.02 17.35 3.54
CA ASP A 189 -13.39 17.47 4.07
C ASP A 189 -13.47 17.32 5.61
N ASN A 190 -12.46 16.72 6.22
CA ASN A 190 -12.34 16.53 7.66
C ASN A 190 -11.35 17.54 8.29
N ASP A 191 -11.23 18.73 7.69
CA ASP A 191 -10.54 19.85 8.33
C ASP A 191 -11.23 20.12 9.67
N ASP A 192 -10.87 19.32 10.67
CA ASP A 192 -11.16 19.65 12.05
C ASP A 192 -10.40 20.94 12.32
N GLU A 193 -11.15 22.00 12.64
CA GLU A 193 -10.64 23.30 13.09
C GLU A 193 -9.60 23.18 14.24
N ALA A 194 -9.38 21.94 14.71
CA ALA A 194 -8.55 21.62 15.86
C ALA A 194 -7.04 21.74 15.63
N ASP A 195 -6.52 21.55 14.41
CA ASP A 195 -5.10 21.69 14.13
C ASP A 195 -4.73 22.99 13.36
N GLY A 196 -5.72 23.71 12.87
CA GLY A 196 -5.54 24.98 12.15
C GLY A 196 -4.89 24.82 10.76
N VAL A 197 -4.82 23.61 10.22
CA VAL A 197 -4.24 23.34 8.90
C VAL A 197 -5.36 23.01 7.92
N GLN A 198 -5.50 23.80 6.86
CA GLN A 198 -6.33 23.44 5.70
C GLN A 198 -5.48 22.72 4.68
N HIS A 199 -5.91 21.53 4.31
CA HIS A 199 -5.37 20.83 3.14
C HIS A 199 -6.00 21.43 1.88
N GLY A 200 -5.20 21.63 0.83
CA GLY A 200 -5.67 22.27 -0.39
C GLY A 200 -6.77 21.46 -1.08
N ARG A 201 -7.62 22.14 -1.82
CA ARG A 201 -8.73 21.52 -2.57
C ARG A 201 -8.32 21.22 -4.00
N GLU A 202 -8.89 20.15 -4.56
CA GLU A 202 -8.73 19.86 -5.99
C GLU A 202 -9.00 21.09 -6.86
N GLY A 203 -8.10 21.33 -7.83
CA GLY A 203 -8.16 22.50 -8.72
C GLY A 203 -7.55 23.77 -8.14
N SER A 204 -7.16 23.81 -6.87
CA SER A 204 -6.40 24.91 -6.27
C SER A 204 -4.88 24.69 -6.45
N ALA A 205 -4.10 25.76 -6.25
CA ALA A 205 -2.64 25.66 -6.22
C ALA A 205 -2.14 24.90 -4.98
N GLU A 206 -2.99 24.69 -4.00
CA GLU A 206 -2.73 24.18 -2.66
C GLU A 206 -2.96 22.66 -2.53
N ALA A 207 -3.45 21.99 -3.58
CA ALA A 207 -3.70 20.54 -3.54
C ALA A 207 -2.40 19.72 -3.53
N ASP A 208 -2.35 18.67 -2.72
CA ASP A 208 -1.27 17.68 -2.73
C ASP A 208 -1.30 16.87 -4.02
N ARG A 209 -0.34 17.11 -4.90
CA ARG A 209 -0.26 16.47 -6.22
C ARG A 209 0.82 15.42 -6.26
N GLN A 210 0.59 14.37 -7.02
CA GLN A 210 1.59 13.34 -7.22
C GLN A 210 1.79 13.03 -8.70
N TYR A 211 3.06 12.84 -9.07
CA TYR A 211 3.51 12.42 -10.39
C TYR A 211 4.26 11.11 -10.25
N ALA A 212 3.98 10.14 -11.11
CA ALA A 212 4.75 8.92 -11.16
C ALA A 212 4.97 8.44 -12.59
N LEU A 213 6.17 7.94 -12.83
CA LEU A 213 6.53 7.23 -14.06
C LEU A 213 6.96 5.81 -13.68
N GLY A 214 6.42 4.84 -14.38
CA GLY A 214 6.71 3.43 -14.19
C GLY A 214 7.09 2.75 -15.48
N ALA A 215 7.98 1.77 -15.39
CA ALA A 215 8.29 0.85 -16.48
C ALA A 215 8.24 -0.58 -15.96
N THR A 216 7.72 -1.50 -16.76
CA THR A 216 7.79 -2.93 -16.49
C THR A 216 8.38 -3.68 -17.65
N PHE A 217 9.05 -4.80 -17.34
CA PHE A 217 9.51 -5.77 -18.34
C PHE A 217 9.09 -7.16 -17.87
N ALA A 218 8.48 -7.93 -18.77
CA ALA A 218 8.09 -9.31 -18.51
C ALA A 218 8.51 -10.19 -19.71
N ALA A 219 9.28 -11.23 -19.42
CA ALA A 219 9.74 -12.20 -20.42
C ALA A 219 9.88 -13.59 -19.77
N GLY A 220 9.06 -14.54 -20.20
CA GLY A 220 9.02 -15.88 -19.59
C GLY A 220 8.79 -15.79 -18.09
N ASP A 221 9.72 -16.31 -17.31
CA ASP A 221 9.67 -16.37 -15.84
C ASP A 221 10.21 -15.12 -15.14
N LEU A 222 10.64 -14.11 -15.89
CA LEU A 222 11.19 -12.85 -15.37
C LEU A 222 10.13 -11.74 -15.35
N TYR A 223 10.03 -11.04 -14.23
CA TYR A 223 9.32 -9.77 -14.09
C TYR A 223 10.22 -8.72 -13.46
N LEU A 224 10.30 -7.54 -14.05
CA LEU A 224 11.00 -6.37 -13.51
C LEU A 224 10.07 -5.16 -13.53
N ALA A 225 10.23 -4.28 -12.55
CA ALA A 225 9.55 -2.98 -12.50
C ALA A 225 10.47 -1.91 -11.92
N GLY A 226 10.41 -0.72 -12.50
CA GLY A 226 11.06 0.50 -12.00
C GLY A 226 10.06 1.64 -11.95
N ILE A 227 10.09 2.45 -10.89
CA ILE A 227 9.12 3.52 -10.64
C ILE A 227 9.84 4.71 -10.04
N VAL A 228 9.53 5.91 -10.53
CA VAL A 228 9.91 7.18 -9.92
C VAL A 228 8.62 7.90 -9.54
N THR A 229 8.52 8.34 -8.28
CA THR A 229 7.36 9.07 -7.77
C THR A 229 7.80 10.34 -7.08
N GLN A 230 7.15 11.44 -7.38
CA GLN A 230 7.30 12.71 -6.69
C GLN A 230 5.94 13.21 -6.21
N THR A 231 5.88 13.68 -4.97
CA THR A 231 4.70 14.35 -4.41
C THR A 231 5.03 15.81 -4.16
N ASN A 232 4.23 16.72 -4.70
CA ASN A 232 4.24 18.12 -4.31
C ASN A 232 3.31 18.29 -3.12
N LYS A 233 3.87 18.53 -1.94
CA LYS A 233 3.10 18.84 -0.73
C LYS A 233 2.81 20.32 -0.67
N GLN A 234 1.54 20.66 -0.57
CA GLN A 234 1.06 22.04 -0.42
C GLN A 234 0.22 22.11 0.85
N SER A 235 0.77 22.65 1.91
CA SER A 235 0.04 22.85 3.16
C SER A 235 -0.17 24.34 3.41
N VAL A 236 -1.36 24.70 3.82
CA VAL A 236 -1.75 26.06 4.18
C VAL A 236 -2.35 26.07 5.58
N ASN A 237 -2.23 27.20 6.26
CA ASN A 237 -2.95 27.43 7.51
C ASN A 237 -4.46 27.59 7.26
N ALA A 238 -5.29 27.48 8.29
CA ALA A 238 -6.74 27.68 8.22
C ALA A 238 -7.16 29.04 7.65
N ASP A 239 -6.30 30.04 7.70
CA ASP A 239 -6.50 31.37 7.12
C ASP A 239 -6.05 31.47 5.64
N GLY A 240 -5.61 30.37 5.02
CA GLY A 240 -5.12 30.31 3.64
C GLY A 240 -3.69 30.81 3.47
N THR A 241 -2.97 31.11 4.55
CA THR A 241 -1.54 31.47 4.47
C THR A 241 -0.69 30.23 4.30
N SER A 242 0.30 30.27 3.39
CA SER A 242 1.22 29.15 3.17
C SER A 242 2.01 28.82 4.45
N LEU A 243 2.10 27.55 4.81
CA LEU A 243 2.98 27.05 5.87
C LEU A 243 4.47 27.13 5.51
N GLY A 244 4.80 27.69 4.34
CA GLY A 244 6.14 27.75 3.79
C GLY A 244 6.42 26.58 2.83
N GLU A 245 7.64 26.55 2.28
CA GLU A 245 8.08 25.44 1.44
C GLU A 245 8.04 24.13 2.25
N GLN A 246 7.19 23.22 1.82
CA GLN A 246 7.21 21.83 2.27
C GLN A 246 8.23 21.07 1.41
N ASP A 247 9.02 20.20 2.02
CA ASP A 247 9.91 19.35 1.25
C ASP A 247 9.07 18.29 0.50
N ASP A 248 9.27 18.21 -0.81
CA ASP A 248 8.54 17.31 -1.71
C ASP A 248 9.12 15.89 -1.68
N PRO A 249 8.38 14.88 -1.23
CA PRO A 249 8.83 13.50 -1.24
C PRO A 249 9.17 12.98 -2.62
N LEU A 250 10.36 12.40 -2.76
CA LEU A 250 10.81 11.69 -3.95
C LEU A 250 11.10 10.23 -3.60
N THR A 251 10.58 9.29 -4.39
CA THR A 251 10.96 7.88 -4.29
C THR A 251 11.40 7.32 -5.63
N VAL A 252 12.42 6.46 -5.60
CA VAL A 252 12.87 5.67 -6.76
C VAL A 252 12.85 4.21 -6.33
N SER A 253 11.98 3.43 -6.95
CA SER A 253 11.74 2.04 -6.59
C SER A 253 12.12 1.11 -7.73
N LEU A 254 12.81 0.02 -7.42
CA LEU A 254 13.13 -1.06 -8.35
C LEU A 254 12.72 -2.39 -7.70
N GLY A 255 12.18 -3.31 -8.49
CA GLY A 255 11.84 -4.62 -7.98
C GLY A 255 11.56 -5.62 -9.09
N GLY A 256 11.50 -6.89 -8.70
CA GLY A 256 11.19 -7.95 -9.64
C GLY A 256 11.21 -9.32 -9.01
N ASN A 257 10.98 -10.31 -9.85
CA ASN A 257 11.06 -11.71 -9.49
C ASN A 257 11.55 -12.57 -10.66
N TYR A 258 12.09 -13.72 -10.31
CA TYR A 258 12.39 -14.78 -11.26
C TYR A 258 11.91 -16.12 -10.72
N ASN A 259 11.17 -16.87 -11.54
CA ASN A 259 10.68 -18.21 -11.19
C ASN A 259 11.61 -19.28 -11.80
N PHE A 260 12.34 -19.98 -10.94
CA PHE A 260 13.24 -21.08 -11.32
C PHE A 260 12.50 -22.44 -11.48
N GLY A 261 11.18 -22.47 -11.28
CA GLY A 261 10.37 -23.70 -11.22
C GLY A 261 10.40 -24.35 -9.84
N VAL A 262 11.57 -24.54 -9.25
CA VAL A 262 11.74 -25.09 -7.89
C VAL A 262 11.61 -24.05 -6.78
N ALA A 263 11.81 -22.78 -7.10
CA ALA A 263 11.68 -21.66 -6.22
C ALA A 263 11.41 -20.38 -7.03
N LYS A 264 10.75 -19.40 -6.42
CA LYS A 264 10.60 -18.05 -6.98
C LYS A 264 11.29 -17.04 -6.10
N LEU A 265 12.29 -16.36 -6.65
CA LEU A 265 13.06 -15.33 -5.96
C LEU A 265 12.44 -13.96 -6.22
N TYR A 266 12.45 -13.11 -5.19
CA TYR A 266 11.96 -11.74 -5.22
C TYR A 266 13.01 -10.78 -4.70
N VAL A 267 13.12 -9.61 -5.33
CA VAL A 267 13.96 -8.51 -4.87
C VAL A 267 13.19 -7.21 -5.03
N ALA A 268 13.27 -6.34 -4.03
CA ALA A 268 12.77 -4.98 -4.13
C ALA A 268 13.66 -4.02 -3.36
N THR A 269 13.88 -2.84 -3.92
CA THR A 269 14.64 -1.76 -3.29
C THR A 269 13.96 -0.43 -3.57
N GLN A 270 14.14 0.53 -2.66
CA GLN A 270 13.68 1.90 -2.85
C GLN A 270 14.72 2.85 -2.24
N TYR A 271 15.06 3.89 -2.98
CA TYR A 271 15.63 5.12 -2.45
C TYR A 271 14.49 6.10 -2.20
N PHE A 272 14.52 6.81 -1.08
CA PHE A 272 13.53 7.81 -0.72
C PHE A 272 14.19 9.05 -0.12
N LYS A 273 13.60 10.20 -0.41
CA LYS A 273 14.05 11.51 0.05
C LYS A 273 12.84 12.32 0.52
N ASP A 274 13.00 13.01 1.65
CA ASP A 274 11.98 13.86 2.29
C ASP A 274 10.62 13.15 2.45
N SER A 275 10.67 11.83 2.69
CA SER A 275 9.52 10.93 2.64
C SER A 275 9.11 10.44 4.02
N ASP A 276 7.82 10.20 4.20
CA ASP A 276 7.33 9.39 5.31
C ASP A 276 7.80 7.93 5.13
N LEU A 277 7.91 7.18 6.21
CA LEU A 277 8.11 5.72 6.14
C LEU A 277 6.77 5.02 5.85
N ALA A 278 6.78 4.02 4.97
CA ALA A 278 5.59 3.23 4.65
C ALA A 278 5.05 2.44 5.86
N VAL A 279 5.94 2.06 6.78
CA VAL A 279 5.62 1.52 8.11
C VAL A 279 6.31 2.39 9.15
N ALA A 280 5.56 2.96 10.06
CA ALA A 280 6.08 3.84 11.11
C ALA A 280 7.22 3.19 11.89
N ALA A 281 8.12 4.01 12.42
CA ALA A 281 9.15 3.56 13.36
C ALA A 281 8.52 2.95 14.62
N VAL A 282 9.16 1.92 15.20
CA VAL A 282 8.59 1.19 16.35
C VAL A 282 8.33 2.11 17.54
N GLN A 283 9.20 3.09 17.76
CA GLN A 283 9.07 4.06 18.84
C GLN A 283 8.19 5.27 18.47
N ALA A 284 7.91 5.50 17.19
CA ALA A 284 6.99 6.53 16.74
C ALA A 284 5.59 5.92 16.54
N GLU A 285 4.58 6.55 17.09
CA GLU A 285 3.19 6.07 16.92
C GLU A 285 2.58 6.52 15.60
N GLN A 286 3.15 7.53 14.95
CA GLN A 286 2.68 8.10 13.69
C GLN A 286 3.74 8.01 12.60
N LYS A 287 3.30 7.90 11.36
CA LYS A 287 4.14 7.99 10.17
C LYS A 287 4.56 9.44 9.88
N THR A 288 5.03 10.12 10.90
CA THR A 288 5.46 11.51 10.78
C THR A 288 6.98 11.53 10.70
N GLY A 289 7.48 12.17 9.68
CA GLY A 289 8.92 12.35 9.56
C GLY A 289 9.28 12.67 8.13
N LYS A 290 10.42 13.32 7.96
CA LYS A 290 11.05 13.54 6.68
C LYS A 290 12.32 12.71 6.68
N TYR A 291 12.22 11.50 6.11
CA TYR A 291 13.33 10.56 6.07
C TYR A 291 13.99 10.57 4.70
N ASN A 292 15.32 10.58 4.70
CA ASN A 292 16.14 10.24 3.55
C ASN A 292 16.77 8.89 3.77
N GLY A 293 16.72 8.00 2.77
CA GLY A 293 17.29 6.69 2.99
C GLY A 293 17.08 5.72 1.84
N TYR A 294 17.34 4.47 2.13
CA TYR A 294 17.11 3.38 1.20
C TYR A 294 16.72 2.10 1.94
N GLY A 295 16.01 1.24 1.24
CA GLY A 295 15.68 -0.10 1.72
C GLY A 295 15.87 -1.16 0.65
N LEU A 296 16.16 -2.36 1.11
CA LEU A 296 16.33 -3.55 0.28
C LEU A 296 15.62 -4.74 0.93
N SER A 297 14.88 -5.49 0.14
CA SER A 297 14.28 -6.77 0.54
C SER A 297 14.60 -7.87 -0.45
N VAL A 298 14.86 -9.07 0.07
CA VAL A 298 15.03 -10.30 -0.69
C VAL A 298 14.11 -11.35 -0.11
N GLY A 299 13.33 -12.01 -0.95
CA GLY A 299 12.38 -13.03 -0.51
C GLY A 299 12.31 -14.22 -1.46
N VAL A 300 11.75 -15.31 -0.98
CA VAL A 300 11.62 -16.55 -1.74
C VAL A 300 10.30 -17.26 -1.42
N ASP A 301 9.68 -17.81 -2.47
CA ASP A 301 8.62 -18.82 -2.39
C ASP A 301 9.20 -20.17 -2.80
N VAL A 302 8.93 -21.22 -2.02
CA VAL A 302 9.36 -22.59 -2.31
C VAL A 302 8.15 -23.52 -2.19
N PRO A 303 7.75 -24.20 -3.27
CA PRO A 303 6.75 -25.27 -3.18
C PRO A 303 7.23 -26.37 -2.22
N ALA A 304 6.49 -26.65 -1.17
CA ALA A 304 6.85 -27.66 -0.17
C ALA A 304 5.58 -28.25 0.47
N PHE A 305 5.57 -29.56 0.74
CA PHE A 305 4.54 -30.26 1.51
C PHE A 305 3.09 -29.99 1.02
N GLY A 306 2.89 -29.83 -0.29
CA GLY A 306 1.57 -29.56 -0.88
C GLY A 306 1.14 -28.09 -0.80
N GLY A 307 1.92 -27.22 -0.25
CA GLY A 307 1.71 -25.77 -0.17
C GLY A 307 2.90 -24.95 -0.63
N THR A 308 3.02 -23.72 -0.15
CA THR A 308 4.10 -22.80 -0.47
C THR A 308 4.72 -22.25 0.82
N ALA A 309 5.99 -22.57 1.06
CA ALA A 309 6.80 -21.95 2.08
C ALA A 309 7.35 -20.62 1.59
N LYS A 310 7.37 -19.61 2.47
CA LYS A 310 7.77 -18.24 2.17
C LYS A 310 8.81 -17.77 3.17
N ALA A 311 9.81 -17.02 2.70
CA ALA A 311 10.77 -16.34 3.57
C ALA A 311 11.16 -14.99 2.98
N LEU A 312 11.49 -14.02 3.85
CA LEU A 312 11.97 -12.71 3.46
C LEU A 312 12.92 -12.17 4.51
N VAL A 313 13.97 -11.53 4.04
CA VAL A 313 14.85 -10.67 4.84
C VAL A 313 14.87 -9.28 4.21
N ALA A 314 14.89 -8.24 5.06
CA ALA A 314 14.97 -6.89 4.54
C ALA A 314 15.74 -5.96 5.50
N TYR A 315 16.28 -4.90 4.92
CA TYR A 315 17.09 -3.89 5.60
C TYR A 315 16.71 -2.50 5.12
N MET A 316 16.69 -1.54 6.03
CA MET A 316 16.54 -0.10 5.74
C MET A 316 17.56 0.68 6.54
N ASP A 317 18.07 1.72 5.89
CA ASP A 317 18.87 2.78 6.49
C ASP A 317 18.17 4.11 6.18
N ALA A 318 17.81 4.87 7.21
CA ALA A 318 17.01 6.09 7.07
C ALA A 318 17.47 7.15 8.06
N GLU A 319 17.68 8.37 7.56
CA GLU A 319 18.07 9.53 8.30
C GLU A 319 16.90 10.49 8.49
N ASP A 320 16.55 10.84 9.73
CA ASP A 320 15.49 11.82 10.03
C ASP A 320 15.99 13.24 9.78
N GLN A 321 15.38 13.92 8.80
CA GLN A 321 15.73 15.30 8.45
C GLN A 321 15.12 16.33 9.41
N ALA A 322 14.06 16.01 10.13
CA ALA A 322 13.42 16.91 11.11
C ALA A 322 14.34 17.18 12.31
N GLY A 323 15.09 16.17 12.75
CA GLY A 323 16.04 16.29 13.87
C GLY A 323 17.20 17.28 13.63
N LYS A 324 17.60 17.47 12.38
CA LYS A 324 18.71 18.39 12.01
C LYS A 324 18.40 19.87 12.17
N LYS A 325 17.11 20.25 12.17
CA LYS A 325 16.68 21.66 12.22
C LYS A 325 16.43 22.18 13.64
N ASN A 326 16.39 21.33 14.67
CA ASN A 326 15.98 21.74 16.01
C ASN A 326 17.17 22.19 16.86
N LYS A 327 17.48 23.49 16.85
CA LYS A 327 18.49 24.12 17.69
C LYS A 327 18.13 24.20 19.19
N ALA A 328 16.97 23.72 19.59
CA ALA A 328 16.41 23.88 20.93
C ALA A 328 16.69 22.71 21.89
N GLY A 329 17.45 21.70 21.51
CA GLY A 329 17.85 20.61 22.43
C GLY A 329 16.75 19.60 22.77
N GLU A 330 15.67 19.56 22.00
CA GLU A 330 14.57 18.61 22.17
C GLU A 330 14.62 17.53 21.10
N PHE A 331 14.71 16.27 21.54
CA PHE A 331 14.42 14.99 20.90
C PHE A 331 14.53 14.92 19.36
N GLY A 332 15.72 14.73 18.83
CA GLY A 332 15.94 14.38 17.43
C GLY A 332 16.40 12.93 17.29
N TYR A 333 15.65 12.09 16.61
CA TYR A 333 16.19 10.84 16.07
C TYR A 333 17.01 11.21 14.85
N HIS A 334 18.27 10.81 14.78
CA HIS A 334 19.11 11.18 13.65
C HIS A 334 19.15 10.08 12.60
N ASP A 335 19.45 8.85 12.99
CA ASP A 335 19.59 7.74 12.08
C ASP A 335 18.79 6.54 12.59
N MET A 336 18.12 5.84 11.68
CA MET A 336 17.36 4.64 11.98
C MET A 336 17.73 3.52 11.01
N GLN A 337 18.06 2.38 11.56
CA GLN A 337 18.23 1.15 10.80
C GLN A 337 17.13 0.16 11.16
N ARG A 338 16.50 -0.44 10.15
CA ARG A 338 15.49 -1.49 10.34
C ARG A 338 15.93 -2.78 9.72
N TYR A 339 15.76 -3.85 10.47
CA TYR A 339 15.95 -5.24 10.03
C TYR A 339 14.61 -5.96 10.09
N VAL A 340 14.28 -6.73 9.06
CA VAL A 340 13.02 -7.49 8.96
C VAL A 340 13.31 -8.93 8.62
N PHE A 341 12.67 -9.86 9.33
CA PHE A 341 12.73 -11.30 9.10
C PHE A 341 11.31 -11.84 9.10
N SER A 342 10.92 -12.52 8.03
CA SER A 342 9.57 -13.06 7.87
C SER A 342 9.62 -14.48 7.33
N VAL A 343 8.80 -15.35 7.90
CA VAL A 343 8.55 -16.70 7.40
C VAL A 343 7.05 -16.96 7.34
N GLY A 344 6.61 -17.76 6.39
CA GLY A 344 5.19 -18.07 6.25
C GLY A 344 4.96 -19.34 5.45
N TYR A 345 3.73 -19.82 5.53
CA TYR A 345 3.29 -20.98 4.79
C TYR A 345 1.83 -20.81 4.36
N GLU A 346 1.53 -21.13 3.10
CA GLU A 346 0.18 -21.19 2.56
C GLU A 346 -0.13 -22.61 2.12
N TYR A 347 -1.25 -23.17 2.57
CA TYR A 347 -1.71 -24.48 2.18
C TYR A 347 -3.07 -24.41 1.48
N PRO A 348 -3.16 -24.76 0.19
CA PRO A 348 -4.41 -24.71 -0.57
C PRO A 348 -5.35 -25.83 -0.13
N LEU A 349 -6.57 -25.47 0.23
CA LEU A 349 -7.69 -26.40 0.45
C LEU A 349 -8.50 -26.61 -0.82
N SER A 350 -8.54 -25.59 -1.68
CA SER A 350 -9.16 -25.63 -3.00
C SER A 350 -8.54 -24.54 -3.90
N LYS A 351 -9.03 -24.39 -5.14
CA LYS A 351 -8.62 -23.30 -6.05
C LYS A 351 -8.92 -21.90 -5.50
N ARG A 352 -9.85 -21.77 -4.56
CA ARG A 352 -10.34 -20.48 -4.01
C ARG A 352 -10.14 -20.34 -2.52
N THR A 353 -9.73 -21.41 -1.84
CA THR A 353 -9.64 -21.42 -0.37
C THR A 353 -8.29 -21.96 0.07
N PHE A 354 -7.62 -21.26 0.97
CA PHE A 354 -6.37 -21.71 1.58
C PHE A 354 -6.27 -21.26 3.02
N VAL A 355 -5.54 -22.01 3.82
CA VAL A 355 -5.11 -21.62 5.15
C VAL A 355 -3.68 -21.10 5.09
N TYR A 356 -3.34 -20.18 5.97
CA TYR A 356 -2.00 -19.63 6.09
C TYR A 356 -1.57 -19.51 7.55
N GLY A 357 -0.27 -19.47 7.74
CA GLY A 357 0.34 -19.09 9.00
C GLY A 357 1.70 -18.47 8.77
N GLY A 358 2.09 -17.56 9.62
CA GLY A 358 3.36 -16.86 9.49
C GLY A 358 3.87 -16.33 10.82
N ALA A 359 5.18 -16.04 10.84
CA ALA A 359 5.85 -15.36 11.91
C ALA A 359 6.80 -14.30 11.35
N GLY A 360 6.89 -13.19 12.02
CA GLY A 360 7.73 -12.07 11.64
C GLY A 360 8.38 -11.40 12.82
N TYR A 361 9.51 -10.81 12.55
CA TYR A 361 10.23 -9.98 13.50
C TYR A 361 10.84 -8.80 12.77
N TYR A 362 10.62 -7.61 13.27
CA TYR A 362 11.39 -6.46 12.82
C TYR A 362 11.87 -5.62 14.01
N MET A 363 13.03 -5.03 13.83
CA MET A 363 13.72 -4.25 14.86
C MET A 363 14.23 -2.97 14.24
N ASP A 364 13.97 -1.86 14.91
CA ASP A 364 14.55 -0.55 14.67
C ASP A 364 15.69 -0.32 15.64
N SER A 365 16.83 0.14 15.14
CA SER A 365 17.96 0.66 15.91
C SER A 365 18.11 2.14 15.61
N TYR A 366 18.25 2.96 16.63
CA TYR A 366 18.30 4.41 16.52
C TYR A 366 19.67 4.93 17.01
N ASP A 367 20.31 5.81 16.23
CA ASP A 367 21.45 6.59 16.73
C ASP A 367 20.93 7.88 17.36
N ARG A 368 21.13 8.02 18.69
CA ARG A 368 20.65 9.16 19.47
C ARG A 368 21.82 9.98 19.97
N GLN A 369 21.95 11.18 19.46
CA GLN A 369 23.07 12.05 19.81
C GLN A 369 22.98 12.66 21.22
N TYR A 370 21.80 12.71 21.87
CA TYR A 370 21.60 13.55 23.05
C TYR A 370 20.85 12.93 24.24
N ASP A 371 20.42 11.67 24.20
CA ASP A 371 19.61 11.11 25.27
C ASP A 371 20.24 9.87 25.95
N LYS A 372 20.74 10.06 27.17
CA LYS A 372 21.44 9.03 27.96
C LYS A 372 20.49 8.06 28.72
N GLY A 373 19.19 8.15 28.52
CA GLY A 373 18.21 7.41 29.33
C GLY A 373 17.27 6.48 28.57
N TYR A 374 17.35 6.43 27.25
CA TYR A 374 16.44 5.65 26.42
C TYR A 374 17.15 4.48 25.74
N ASP A 375 16.45 3.40 25.55
CA ASP A 375 16.93 2.24 24.81
C ASP A 375 17.01 2.61 23.30
N ASP A 376 18.13 2.29 22.66
CA ASP A 376 18.39 2.61 21.25
C ASP A 376 17.68 1.64 20.29
N LYS A 377 16.76 0.81 20.78
CA LYS A 377 16.09 -0.22 19.99
C LYS A 377 14.61 -0.28 20.31
N GLY A 378 13.85 -0.59 19.26
CA GLY A 378 12.46 -1.01 19.39
C GLY A 378 12.21 -2.21 18.49
N SER A 379 11.33 -3.12 18.88
CA SER A 379 11.07 -4.30 18.07
C SER A 379 9.60 -4.72 18.08
N VAL A 380 9.22 -5.47 17.05
CA VAL A 380 7.92 -6.10 16.95
C VAL A 380 8.12 -7.55 16.53
N ALA A 381 7.57 -8.47 17.34
CA ALA A 381 7.41 -9.87 17.00
C ALA A 381 5.93 -10.17 16.74
N ALA A 382 5.62 -10.88 15.68
CA ALA A 382 4.24 -11.21 15.33
C ALA A 382 4.11 -12.66 14.86
N VAL A 383 2.97 -13.26 15.17
CA VAL A 383 2.54 -14.57 14.64
C VAL A 383 1.09 -14.43 14.21
N ASN A 384 0.76 -14.93 13.04
CA ASN A 384 -0.61 -14.98 12.58
C ASN A 384 -0.96 -16.31 11.91
N ALA A 385 -2.25 -16.64 11.93
CA ALA A 385 -2.81 -17.75 11.17
C ALA A 385 -4.26 -17.43 10.79
N GLY A 386 -4.69 -17.89 9.64
CA GLY A 386 -6.04 -17.60 9.16
C GLY A 386 -6.47 -18.41 7.95
N LEU A 387 -7.65 -18.08 7.47
CA LEU A 387 -8.33 -18.71 6.34
C LEU A 387 -8.72 -17.62 5.34
N VAL A 388 -8.37 -17.86 4.07
CA VAL A 388 -8.77 -17.01 2.95
C VAL A 388 -9.73 -17.76 2.02
N HIS A 389 -10.83 -17.09 1.67
CA HIS A 389 -11.74 -17.55 0.62
C HIS A 389 -11.93 -16.47 -0.43
N LYS A 390 -11.77 -16.85 -1.71
CA LYS A 390 -12.00 -15.98 -2.89
C LYS A 390 -13.26 -16.45 -3.62
N PHE A 391 -14.11 -15.53 -4.04
CA PHE A 391 -15.34 -15.83 -4.78
C PHE A 391 -15.50 -14.95 -6.01
#